data_3a5d505f4a494f62b4abf26e82f0b919
#
_entry.id   3a5d505f4a494f62b4abf26e82f0b919
#
_cell.length_a   1.000
_cell.length_b   1.000
_cell.length_c   1.000
_cell.angle_alpha   90.00
_cell.angle_beta   90.00
_cell.angle_gamma   90.00
#
_symmetry.space_group_name_H-M   'P 1'
#
loop_
_entity.id
_entity.type
_entity.pdbx_description
1 polymer ?
#
loop_
_entity_poly.entity_id
_entity_poly.type
_entity_poly.pdbx_seq_one_letter_code
_entity_poly.pdbx_strand_id
1 'polypeptide(L)'
;FRRQKLEQYEASCKRSNQDYIFFISTLWSHENCVASTNVFRSEYMLYCHNHPKILFEGGFLIKDKNRQGEVYERLRLKGHIPISAYIDNTKKSLIVFNTPSCWDCHGWKLGEFLAMGKAIISTPITNELPYPLIHRQNIYIINSKEELYKAVDLLIEDHALRISLEENAKAYYREYVAPEKVIESIANKLRDI
;
A
#
# COMPACT_ATOMS: atom_id res chain seq x y z
N PHE A 1 8.86 -3.92 -23.08
CA PHE A 1 8.71 -4.07 -21.62
C PHE A 1 10.06 -3.77 -20.96
N ARG A 2 10.26 -2.57 -20.37
CA ARG A 2 11.38 -2.37 -19.45
C ARG A 2 11.12 -3.21 -18.22
N ARG A 3 11.92 -4.25 -17.98
CA ARG A 3 11.88 -5.04 -16.75
C ARG A 3 12.17 -4.11 -15.57
N GLN A 4 11.26 -4.05 -14.63
CA GLN A 4 11.51 -3.42 -13.35
C GLN A 4 12.55 -4.24 -12.60
N LYS A 5 13.55 -3.56 -12.07
CA LYS A 5 14.59 -4.22 -11.28
C LYS A 5 14.23 -4.12 -9.79
N LEU A 6 14.45 -5.18 -9.05
CA LEU A 6 14.20 -5.26 -7.62
C LEU A 6 14.90 -4.13 -6.85
N GLU A 7 16.13 -3.81 -7.25
CA GLU A 7 16.93 -2.74 -6.64
C GLU A 7 16.22 -1.37 -6.68
N GLN A 8 15.33 -1.15 -7.65
CA GLN A 8 14.55 0.09 -7.73
C GLN A 8 13.58 0.25 -6.55
N TYR A 9 13.03 -0.86 -6.04
CA TYR A 9 12.16 -0.86 -4.87
C TYR A 9 12.95 -0.78 -3.57
N GLU A 10 14.08 -1.44 -3.50
CA GLU A 10 14.90 -1.56 -2.28
C GLU A 10 15.78 -0.34 -1.99
N ALA A 11 16.14 0.42 -3.02
CA ALA A 11 16.98 1.61 -2.88
C ALA A 11 16.33 2.66 -1.97
N SER A 12 17.14 3.27 -1.11
CA SER A 12 16.69 4.37 -0.25
C SER A 12 16.27 5.59 -1.07
N CYS A 13 15.33 6.37 -0.56
CA CYS A 13 14.92 7.65 -1.12
C CYS A 13 14.94 8.72 -0.04
N LYS A 14 15.28 9.95 -0.41
CA LYS A 14 15.12 11.11 0.49
C LYS A 14 13.63 11.32 0.74
N ARG A 15 13.26 11.43 2.02
CA ARG A 15 11.89 11.80 2.41
C ARG A 15 11.57 13.21 1.92
N SER A 16 10.28 13.46 1.69
CA SER A 16 9.78 14.81 1.48
C SER A 16 9.96 15.63 2.77
N ASN A 17 10.22 16.94 2.64
CA ASN A 17 10.21 17.86 3.78
C ASN A 17 8.78 18.23 4.22
N GLN A 18 7.77 17.81 3.45
CA GLN A 18 6.35 17.98 3.74
C GLN A 18 5.72 16.63 4.05
N ASP A 19 4.60 16.63 4.74
CA ASP A 19 3.79 15.45 4.99
C ASP A 19 3.13 14.98 3.67
N TYR A 20 3.96 14.39 2.80
CA TYR A 20 3.57 13.94 1.48
C TYR A 20 3.01 12.52 1.51
N ILE A 21 1.84 12.33 0.90
CA ILE A 21 1.19 11.04 0.73
C ILE A 21 0.84 10.83 -0.73
N PHE A 22 1.26 9.69 -1.27
CA PHE A 22 0.99 9.27 -2.63
C PHE A 22 0.22 7.96 -2.65
N PHE A 23 -0.91 7.94 -3.37
CA PHE A 23 -1.66 6.70 -3.55
C PHE A 23 -2.42 6.69 -4.88
N ILE A 24 -2.12 5.71 -5.73
CA ILE A 24 -2.89 5.44 -6.96
C ILE A 24 -3.44 4.02 -6.95
N SER A 25 -4.60 3.83 -7.54
CA SER A 25 -5.20 2.49 -7.67
C SER A 25 -6.13 2.42 -8.87
N THR A 26 -6.38 1.22 -9.35
CA THR A 26 -7.47 0.97 -10.30
C THR A 26 -8.79 0.95 -9.53
N LEU A 27 -9.81 1.62 -10.08
CA LEU A 27 -11.18 1.44 -9.61
C LEU A 27 -11.70 0.10 -10.12
N TRP A 28 -12.05 -0.79 -9.21
CA TRP A 28 -12.54 -2.11 -9.55
C TRP A 28 -14.03 -2.11 -9.87
N SER A 29 -14.44 -2.90 -10.87
CA SER A 29 -15.86 -3.13 -11.20
C SER A 29 -16.41 -4.41 -10.61
N HIS A 30 -15.55 -5.27 -10.05
CA HIS A 30 -15.95 -6.54 -9.47
C HIS A 30 -16.74 -6.33 -8.17
N GLU A 31 -17.85 -7.05 -7.99
CA GLU A 31 -18.78 -6.89 -6.88
C GLU A 31 -18.09 -6.93 -5.52
N ASN A 32 -17.21 -7.91 -5.29
CA ASN A 32 -16.47 -8.04 -4.04
C ASN A 32 -15.55 -6.84 -3.72
N CYS A 33 -15.18 -6.07 -4.72
CA CYS A 33 -14.31 -4.90 -4.54
C CYS A 33 -15.10 -3.59 -4.44
N VAL A 34 -16.30 -3.53 -5.00
CA VAL A 34 -17.13 -2.31 -5.01
C VAL A 34 -17.56 -1.95 -3.60
N ALA A 35 -18.04 -2.93 -2.83
CA ALA A 35 -18.62 -2.70 -1.50
C ALA A 35 -17.56 -2.49 -0.39
N SER A 36 -16.31 -2.90 -0.60
CA SER A 36 -15.27 -2.83 0.41
C SER A 36 -14.00 -2.12 -0.07
N THR A 37 -13.26 -2.76 -0.98
CA THR A 37 -11.95 -2.29 -1.46
C THR A 37 -12.00 -0.87 -2.03
N ASN A 38 -12.96 -0.57 -2.91
CA ASN A 38 -13.09 0.77 -3.50
C ASN A 38 -13.50 1.79 -2.45
N VAL A 39 -14.39 1.42 -1.53
CA VAL A 39 -14.86 2.29 -0.45
C VAL A 39 -13.70 2.71 0.44
N PHE A 40 -12.93 1.77 0.98
CA PHE A 40 -11.79 2.11 1.84
C PHE A 40 -10.72 2.92 1.10
N ARG A 41 -10.46 2.60 -0.17
CA ARG A 41 -9.50 3.36 -0.99
C ARG A 41 -9.96 4.79 -1.25
N SER A 42 -11.26 4.98 -1.55
CA SER A 42 -11.81 6.33 -1.73
C SER A 42 -11.80 7.14 -0.44
N GLU A 43 -12.15 6.53 0.69
CA GLU A 43 -12.09 7.18 2.00
C GLU A 43 -10.67 7.61 2.36
N TYR A 44 -9.68 6.75 2.12
CA TYR A 44 -8.27 7.11 2.33
C TYR A 44 -7.84 8.30 1.47
N MET A 45 -8.17 8.28 0.17
CA MET A 45 -7.84 9.37 -0.74
C MET A 45 -8.52 10.69 -0.34
N LEU A 46 -9.83 10.63 -0.02
CA LEU A 46 -10.60 11.81 0.38
C LEU A 46 -10.09 12.38 1.71
N TYR A 47 -9.80 11.52 2.67
CA TYR A 47 -9.26 11.95 3.96
C TYR A 47 -7.92 12.65 3.80
N CYS A 48 -6.98 12.01 3.08
CA CYS A 48 -5.68 12.61 2.84
C CYS A 48 -5.76 13.90 2.02
N HIS A 49 -6.66 13.97 1.03
CA HIS A 49 -6.83 15.16 0.19
C HIS A 49 -7.35 16.37 0.97
N ASN A 50 -8.24 16.14 1.94
CA ASN A 50 -8.86 17.18 2.75
C ASN A 50 -8.08 17.51 4.03
N HIS A 51 -7.05 16.73 4.35
CA HIS A 51 -6.29 16.91 5.59
C HIS A 51 -5.35 18.13 5.51
N PRO A 52 -5.39 19.07 6.48
CA PRO A 52 -4.69 20.37 6.37
C PRO A 52 -3.15 20.26 6.35
N LYS A 53 -2.58 19.18 6.89
CA LYS A 53 -1.13 18.97 6.95
C LYS A 53 -0.58 18.15 5.79
N ILE A 54 -1.45 17.44 5.03
CA ILE A 54 -1.04 16.46 4.02
C ILE A 54 -0.98 17.10 2.64
N LEU A 55 0.14 16.96 1.96
CA LEU A 55 0.22 17.11 0.52
C LEU A 55 -0.12 15.78 -0.15
N PHE A 56 -1.36 15.63 -0.60
CA PHE A 56 -1.83 14.41 -1.26
C PHE A 56 -1.69 14.47 -2.77
N GLU A 57 -1.11 13.42 -3.34
CA GLU A 57 -1.06 13.17 -4.78
C GLU A 57 -1.56 11.76 -5.09
N GLY A 58 -2.47 11.63 -6.05
CA GLY A 58 -2.96 10.32 -6.44
C GLY A 58 -4.37 10.32 -6.99
N GLY A 59 -4.98 9.13 -7.00
CA GLY A 59 -6.32 8.94 -7.49
C GLY A 59 -6.57 7.57 -8.08
N PHE A 60 -7.77 7.40 -8.65
CA PHE A 60 -8.17 6.18 -9.34
C PHE A 60 -7.89 6.23 -10.84
N LEU A 61 -7.26 5.17 -11.35
CA LEU A 61 -7.35 4.84 -12.77
C LEU A 61 -8.74 4.25 -13.05
N ILE A 62 -9.59 5.05 -13.68
CA ILE A 62 -10.97 4.67 -14.02
C ILE A 62 -11.02 4.33 -15.50
N LYS A 63 -11.37 3.08 -15.82
CA LYS A 63 -11.64 2.66 -17.19
C LYS A 63 -13.06 3.09 -17.56
N ASP A 64 -13.27 3.55 -18.81
CA ASP A 64 -14.55 4.14 -19.26
C ASP A 64 -15.80 3.26 -19.03
N LYS A 65 -15.62 1.96 -18.90
CA LYS A 65 -16.69 1.00 -18.57
C LYS A 65 -17.11 0.99 -17.10
N ASN A 66 -16.34 1.61 -16.20
CA ASN A 66 -16.51 1.54 -14.76
C ASN A 66 -17.05 2.85 -14.16
N ARG A 67 -18.17 3.32 -14.65
CA ARG A 67 -18.84 4.51 -14.07
C ARG A 67 -19.52 4.11 -12.75
N GLN A 68 -18.91 4.46 -11.63
CA GLN A 68 -19.40 4.13 -10.28
C GLN A 68 -19.84 5.36 -9.45
N GLY A 69 -20.17 6.48 -10.10
CA GLY A 69 -20.69 7.67 -9.44
C GLY A 69 -19.69 8.83 -9.28
N GLU A 70 -20.22 9.99 -8.87
CA GLU A 70 -19.49 11.26 -8.84
C GLU A 70 -18.28 11.27 -7.88
N VAL A 71 -18.37 10.55 -6.77
CA VAL A 71 -17.26 10.50 -5.77
C VAL A 71 -15.99 9.96 -6.41
N TYR A 72 -16.10 8.91 -7.20
CA TYR A 72 -14.94 8.31 -7.86
C TYR A 72 -14.44 9.17 -9.02
N GLU A 73 -15.32 9.88 -9.70
CA GLU A 73 -14.92 10.83 -10.75
C GLU A 73 -14.09 12.00 -10.21
N ARG A 74 -14.40 12.49 -9.01
CA ARG A 74 -13.60 13.52 -8.33
C ARG A 74 -12.19 13.02 -7.98
N LEU A 75 -12.05 11.72 -7.74
CA LEU A 75 -10.78 11.06 -7.45
C LEU A 75 -10.10 10.48 -8.70
N ARG A 76 -10.58 10.81 -9.90
CA ARG A 76 -9.98 10.34 -11.15
C ARG A 76 -8.55 10.84 -11.29
N LEU A 77 -7.64 9.90 -11.54
CA LEU A 77 -6.24 10.22 -11.83
C LEU A 77 -6.13 11.02 -13.13
N LYS A 78 -5.47 12.16 -13.07
CA LYS A 78 -5.21 13.01 -14.23
C LYS A 78 -3.94 12.53 -14.95
N GLY A 79 -4.12 11.78 -16.01
CA GLY A 79 -3.03 11.35 -16.87
C GLY A 79 -2.36 10.02 -16.45
N HIS A 80 -1.34 9.64 -17.20
CA HIS A 80 -0.56 8.42 -16.99
C HIS A 80 0.62 8.70 -16.07
N ILE A 81 0.80 7.88 -15.06
CA ILE A 81 1.97 7.92 -14.17
C ILE A 81 2.95 6.83 -14.62
N PRO A 82 4.16 7.19 -15.08
CA PRO A 82 5.20 6.22 -15.40
C PRO A 82 5.59 5.42 -14.16
N ILE A 83 6.02 4.17 -14.36
CA ILE A 83 6.36 3.27 -13.25
C ILE A 83 7.51 3.81 -12.38
N SER A 84 8.48 4.50 -12.96
CA SER A 84 9.56 5.15 -12.21
C SER A 84 8.99 6.22 -11.26
N ALA A 85 8.10 7.07 -11.75
CA ALA A 85 7.44 8.08 -10.94
C ALA A 85 6.56 7.44 -9.84
N TYR A 86 5.86 6.34 -10.16
CA TYR A 86 5.12 5.57 -9.16
C TYR A 86 6.03 5.08 -8.01
N ILE A 87 7.17 4.47 -8.35
CA ILE A 87 8.13 3.98 -7.36
C ILE A 87 8.69 5.15 -6.53
N ASP A 88 9.14 6.22 -7.19
CA ASP A 88 9.74 7.37 -6.53
C ASP A 88 8.74 8.09 -5.61
N ASN A 89 7.51 8.30 -6.06
CA ASN A 89 6.47 8.95 -5.27
C ASN A 89 6.01 8.06 -4.12
N THR A 90 5.89 6.74 -4.33
CA THR A 90 5.58 5.80 -3.24
C THR A 90 6.66 5.81 -2.16
N LYS A 91 7.94 5.86 -2.55
CA LYS A 91 9.05 5.96 -1.59
C LYS A 91 9.04 7.25 -0.79
N LYS A 92 8.71 8.39 -1.43
CA LYS A 92 8.60 9.70 -0.77
C LYS A 92 7.39 9.78 0.17
N SER A 93 6.34 9.00 -0.11
CA SER A 93 5.13 8.97 0.71
C SER A 93 5.45 8.62 2.16
N LEU A 94 4.89 9.34 3.15
CA LEU A 94 5.08 9.04 4.57
C LEU A 94 4.49 7.68 4.93
N ILE A 95 3.26 7.47 4.52
CA ILE A 95 2.49 6.25 4.75
C ILE A 95 1.91 5.75 3.43
N VAL A 96 1.60 4.48 3.36
CA VAL A 96 0.94 3.87 2.21
C VAL A 96 -0.28 3.08 2.66
N PHE A 97 -1.24 2.89 1.75
CA PHE A 97 -2.47 2.19 2.06
C PHE A 97 -2.61 0.91 1.24
N ASN A 98 -2.88 -0.19 1.91
CA ASN A 98 -3.12 -1.49 1.32
C ASN A 98 -4.55 -1.97 1.58
N THR A 99 -5.11 -2.65 0.61
CA THR A 99 -6.32 -3.45 0.74
C THR A 99 -6.14 -4.73 -0.04
N PRO A 100 -6.70 -5.86 0.39
CA PRO A 100 -6.86 -7.01 -0.48
C PRO A 100 -7.57 -6.63 -1.78
N SER A 101 -7.34 -7.42 -2.81
CA SER A 101 -7.97 -7.32 -4.11
C SER A 101 -9.21 -8.23 -4.18
N CYS A 102 -9.70 -8.55 -5.38
CA CYS A 102 -10.81 -9.48 -5.57
C CYS A 102 -10.50 -10.82 -4.89
N TRP A 103 -11.49 -11.40 -4.22
CA TRP A 103 -11.37 -12.68 -3.52
C TRP A 103 -10.28 -12.68 -2.43
N ASP A 104 -10.12 -11.56 -1.76
CA ASP A 104 -9.11 -11.34 -0.73
C ASP A 104 -7.66 -11.64 -1.16
N CYS A 105 -7.42 -11.69 -2.47
CA CYS A 105 -6.09 -11.91 -3.00
C CYS A 105 -5.12 -10.81 -2.55
N HIS A 106 -3.91 -11.20 -2.20
CA HIS A 106 -2.85 -10.26 -1.94
C HIS A 106 -2.55 -9.44 -3.19
N GLY A 107 -2.67 -8.12 -3.09
CA GLY A 107 -2.21 -7.23 -4.15
C GLY A 107 -0.69 -7.18 -4.18
N TRP A 108 -0.09 -7.13 -5.36
CA TRP A 108 1.36 -6.94 -5.52
C TRP A 108 1.90 -5.70 -4.81
N LYS A 109 1.06 -4.67 -4.58
CA LYS A 109 1.41 -3.48 -3.80
C LYS A 109 1.88 -3.79 -2.38
N LEU A 110 1.32 -4.81 -1.73
CA LEU A 110 1.77 -5.20 -0.40
C LEU A 110 3.25 -5.59 -0.43
N GLY A 111 3.65 -6.44 -1.38
CA GLY A 111 5.04 -6.82 -1.56
C GLY A 111 5.95 -5.63 -1.91
N GLU A 112 5.49 -4.73 -2.79
CA GLU A 112 6.20 -3.50 -3.14
C GLU A 112 6.40 -2.58 -1.92
N PHE A 113 5.37 -2.38 -1.11
CA PHE A 113 5.43 -1.55 0.09
C PHE A 113 6.35 -2.13 1.16
N LEU A 114 6.32 -3.44 1.35
CA LEU A 114 7.25 -4.16 2.23
C LEU A 114 8.70 -4.03 1.72
N ALA A 115 8.92 -4.21 0.40
CA ALA A 115 10.23 -4.04 -0.21
C ALA A 115 10.78 -2.63 -0.09
N MET A 116 9.92 -1.61 -0.13
CA MET A 116 10.30 -0.21 0.06
C MET A 116 10.47 0.15 1.54
N GLY A 117 10.07 -0.70 2.48
CA GLY A 117 10.07 -0.41 3.91
C GLY A 117 9.16 0.76 4.26
N LYS A 118 7.88 0.65 3.89
CA LYS A 118 6.89 1.70 4.15
C LYS A 118 6.07 1.40 5.39
N ALA A 119 5.65 2.46 6.10
CA ALA A 119 4.60 2.34 7.10
C ALA A 119 3.27 2.08 6.38
N ILE A 120 2.72 0.89 6.55
CA ILE A 120 1.56 0.38 5.80
C ILE A 120 0.33 0.42 6.71
N ILE A 121 -0.70 1.20 6.32
CA ILE A 121 -2.07 1.04 6.85
C ILE A 121 -2.77 0.01 5.94
N SER A 122 -3.48 -0.95 6.50
CA SER A 122 -4.19 -1.97 5.74
C SER A 122 -5.53 -2.33 6.35
N THR A 123 -6.52 -2.63 5.52
CA THR A 123 -7.66 -3.44 5.94
C THR A 123 -7.18 -4.87 6.26
N PRO A 124 -7.98 -5.70 6.97
CA PRO A 124 -7.58 -7.05 7.33
C PRO A 124 -7.08 -7.86 6.12
N ILE A 125 -6.06 -8.68 6.36
CA ILE A 125 -5.51 -9.62 5.40
C ILE A 125 -5.92 -11.02 5.88
N THR A 126 -6.78 -11.68 5.12
CA THR A 126 -7.41 -12.95 5.50
C THR A 126 -6.70 -14.16 4.90
N ASN A 127 -6.11 -14.01 3.72
CA ASN A 127 -5.34 -15.08 3.09
C ASN A 127 -3.97 -15.25 3.77
N GLU A 128 -3.49 -16.48 3.79
CA GLU A 128 -2.20 -16.81 4.40
C GLU A 128 -1.03 -16.09 3.75
N LEU A 129 -0.12 -15.64 4.59
CA LEU A 129 1.19 -15.11 4.24
C LEU A 129 2.27 -16.10 4.69
N PRO A 130 3.49 -16.02 4.15
CA PRO A 130 4.62 -16.86 4.63
C PRO A 130 4.81 -16.79 6.14
N TYR A 131 4.56 -15.64 6.73
CA TYR A 131 4.52 -15.37 8.16
C TYR A 131 3.45 -14.28 8.44
N PRO A 132 2.77 -14.28 9.61
CA PRO A 132 1.76 -13.27 9.91
C PRO A 132 2.33 -11.84 9.95
N LEU A 133 1.61 -10.88 9.36
CA LEU A 133 1.84 -9.47 9.61
C LEU A 133 1.09 -9.05 10.89
N ILE A 134 1.81 -8.43 11.81
CA ILE A 134 1.32 -8.12 13.17
C ILE A 134 1.00 -6.63 13.27
N HIS A 135 -0.25 -6.34 13.70
CA HIS A 135 -0.72 -4.97 13.94
C HIS A 135 0.21 -4.20 14.88
N ARG A 136 0.54 -2.95 14.51
CA ARG A 136 1.45 -2.03 15.19
C ARG A 136 2.90 -2.51 15.32
N GLN A 137 3.24 -3.64 14.75
CA GLN A 137 4.62 -4.13 14.68
C GLN A 137 5.20 -3.91 13.28
N ASN A 138 4.63 -4.51 12.24
CA ASN A 138 5.11 -4.38 10.85
C ASN A 138 4.02 -3.92 9.86
N ILE A 139 2.78 -3.76 10.33
CA ILE A 139 1.64 -3.23 9.61
C ILE A 139 0.67 -2.57 10.60
N TYR A 140 -0.11 -1.59 10.14
CA TYR A 140 -1.19 -1.00 10.94
C TYR A 140 -2.53 -1.42 10.36
N ILE A 141 -3.26 -2.33 11.03
CA ILE A 141 -4.53 -2.89 10.56
C ILE A 141 -5.68 -2.02 11.07
N ILE A 142 -6.64 -1.75 10.20
CA ILE A 142 -7.88 -0.99 10.49
C ILE A 142 -9.10 -1.77 10.01
N ASN A 143 -10.22 -1.65 10.74
CA ASN A 143 -11.46 -2.37 10.45
C ASN A 143 -12.61 -1.43 10.07
N SER A 144 -12.47 -0.13 10.28
CA SER A 144 -13.47 0.88 9.98
C SER A 144 -12.87 2.14 9.36
N LYS A 145 -13.72 3.02 8.83
CA LYS A 145 -13.32 4.31 8.29
C LYS A 145 -12.77 5.23 9.39
N GLU A 146 -13.39 5.19 10.55
CA GLU A 146 -13.00 5.97 11.73
C GLU A 146 -11.60 5.55 12.21
N GLU A 147 -11.30 4.24 12.19
CA GLU A 147 -9.97 3.72 12.47
C GLU A 147 -8.95 4.14 11.41
N LEU A 148 -9.36 4.18 10.13
CA LEU A 148 -8.51 4.66 9.04
C LEU A 148 -8.08 6.10 9.27
N TYR A 149 -9.02 7.00 9.61
CA TYR A 149 -8.71 8.42 9.85
C TYR A 149 -7.75 8.58 11.03
N LYS A 150 -8.05 7.90 12.14
CA LYS A 150 -7.18 7.90 13.34
C LYS A 150 -5.79 7.32 13.04
N ALA A 151 -5.71 6.29 12.19
CA ALA A 151 -4.43 5.71 11.82
C ALA A 151 -3.58 6.65 10.96
N VAL A 152 -4.21 7.39 10.04
CA VAL A 152 -3.51 8.42 9.25
C VAL A 152 -2.96 9.51 10.16
N ASP A 153 -3.79 10.08 11.05
CA ASP A 153 -3.38 11.13 11.98
C ASP A 153 -2.25 10.66 12.90
N LEU A 154 -2.43 9.48 13.49
CA LEU A 154 -1.44 8.89 14.39
C LEU A 154 -0.09 8.72 13.71
N LEU A 155 -0.05 8.15 12.49
CA LEU A 155 1.20 7.88 11.80
C LEU A 155 1.86 9.13 11.20
N ILE A 156 1.13 10.22 11.04
CA ILE A 156 1.72 11.52 10.71
C ILE A 156 2.42 12.10 11.94
N GLU A 157 1.79 12.03 13.11
CA GLU A 157 2.25 12.66 14.34
C GLU A 157 3.27 11.80 15.11
N ASP A 158 3.04 10.51 15.23
CA ASP A 158 3.95 9.58 15.93
C ASP A 158 5.06 9.09 15.01
N HIS A 159 6.13 9.86 14.96
CA HIS A 159 7.33 9.55 14.17
C HIS A 159 8.00 8.24 14.61
N ALA A 160 8.00 7.95 15.92
CA ALA A 160 8.65 6.76 16.45
C ALA A 160 7.93 5.48 16.01
N LEU A 161 6.60 5.46 16.13
CA LEU A 161 5.78 4.36 15.65
C LEU A 161 5.92 4.17 14.15
N ARG A 162 5.87 5.27 13.38
CA ARG A 162 6.03 5.20 11.92
C ARG A 162 7.36 4.59 11.50
N ILE A 163 8.47 5.06 12.08
CA ILE A 163 9.81 4.52 11.80
C ILE A 163 9.90 3.05 12.18
N SER A 164 9.38 2.66 13.35
CA SER A 164 9.35 1.26 13.76
C SER A 164 8.59 0.38 12.77
N LEU A 165 7.43 0.83 12.28
CA LEU A 165 6.67 0.11 11.25
C LEU A 165 7.46 -0.01 9.93
N GLU A 166 8.16 1.03 9.49
CA GLU A 166 8.98 1.02 8.28
C GLU A 166 10.14 0.02 8.38
N GLU A 167 10.85 0.03 9.50
CA GLU A 167 11.98 -0.87 9.75
C GLU A 167 11.52 -2.34 9.82
N ASN A 168 10.44 -2.60 10.55
CA ASN A 168 9.90 -3.95 10.69
C ASN A 168 9.25 -4.46 9.40
N ALA A 169 8.60 -3.59 8.59
CA ALA A 169 8.11 -3.95 7.27
C ALA A 169 9.26 -4.36 6.33
N LYS A 170 10.37 -3.61 6.37
CA LYS A 170 11.59 -3.92 5.60
C LYS A 170 12.26 -5.21 6.06
N ALA A 171 12.33 -5.45 7.38
CA ALA A 171 12.86 -6.69 7.95
C ALA A 171 12.00 -7.89 7.52
N TYR A 172 10.67 -7.76 7.64
CA TYR A 172 9.72 -8.78 7.18
C TYR A 172 9.92 -9.15 5.70
N TYR A 173 10.06 -8.13 4.83
CA TYR A 173 10.35 -8.37 3.42
C TYR A 173 11.61 -9.19 3.22
N ARG A 174 12.71 -8.78 3.84
CA ARG A 174 14.02 -9.44 3.69
C ARG A 174 14.02 -10.89 4.18
N GLU A 175 13.23 -11.17 5.20
CA GLU A 175 13.18 -12.48 5.83
C GLU A 175 12.23 -13.46 5.13
N TYR A 176 11.07 -12.96 4.64
CA TYR A 176 9.98 -13.85 4.19
C TYR A 176 9.54 -13.64 2.75
N VAL A 177 9.70 -12.45 2.17
CA VAL A 177 9.07 -12.06 0.90
C VAL A 177 10.09 -11.83 -0.23
N ALA A 178 11.34 -11.57 0.09
CA ALA A 178 12.39 -11.41 -0.90
C ALA A 178 12.46 -12.67 -1.80
N PRO A 179 12.60 -12.53 -3.13
CA PRO A 179 12.51 -13.65 -4.08
C PRO A 179 13.41 -14.83 -3.74
N GLU A 180 14.63 -14.55 -3.28
CA GLU A 180 15.59 -15.58 -2.84
C GLU A 180 15.07 -16.37 -1.63
N LYS A 181 14.39 -15.71 -0.69
CA LYS A 181 13.81 -16.35 0.50
C LYS A 181 12.60 -17.21 0.16
N VAL A 182 11.77 -16.74 -0.76
CA VAL A 182 10.63 -17.53 -1.27
C VAL A 182 11.14 -18.80 -1.97
N ILE A 183 12.15 -18.68 -2.83
CA ILE A 183 12.75 -19.83 -3.53
C ILE A 183 13.37 -20.81 -2.54
N GLU A 184 14.13 -20.31 -1.55
CA GLU A 184 14.72 -21.13 -0.49
C GLU A 184 13.66 -21.89 0.30
N SER A 185 12.58 -21.22 0.71
CA SER A 185 11.46 -21.84 1.41
C SER A 185 10.79 -22.96 0.60
N ILE A 186 10.56 -22.74 -0.71
CA ILE A 186 9.98 -23.76 -1.60
C ILE A 186 10.95 -24.95 -1.73
N ALA A 187 12.24 -24.68 -1.95
CA ALA A 187 13.25 -25.74 -2.10
C ALA A 187 13.38 -26.61 -0.84
N ASN A 188 13.29 -26.01 0.34
CA ASN A 188 13.33 -26.75 1.61
C ASN A 188 12.09 -27.64 1.77
N LYS A 189 10.90 -27.12 1.52
CA LYS A 189 9.66 -27.91 1.57
C LYS A 189 9.66 -29.11 0.62
N LEU A 190 10.32 -28.99 -0.55
CA LEU A 190 10.42 -30.09 -1.50
C LEU A 190 11.44 -31.18 -1.09
N ARG A 191 12.39 -30.85 -0.22
CA ARG A 191 13.36 -31.83 0.32
C ARG A 191 12.78 -32.68 1.45
N ASP A 192 11.74 -32.18 2.09
CA ASP A 192 11.08 -32.84 3.22
C ASP A 192 9.93 -33.79 2.76
N ILE A 193 9.73 -33.90 1.44
CA ILE A 193 8.79 -34.84 0.78
C ILE A 193 9.55 -36.06 0.24
#